data_b4e1d3723b72b2e77b000ef2e98f30bb
#
_entry.id   b4e1d3723b72b2e77b000ef2e98f30bb
#
_cell.length_a   1.000
_cell.length_b   1.000
_cell.length_c   1.000
_cell.angle_alpha   90.00
_cell.angle_beta   90.00
_cell.angle_gamma   90.00
#
_symmetry.space_group_name_H-M   'P 1'
#
loop_
_entity.id
_entity.type
_entity.pdbx_description
1 polymer ?
#
loop_
_entity_poly.entity_id
_entity_poly.type
_entity_poly.pdbx_seq_one_letter_code
_entity_poly.pdbx_strand_id
1 'polypeptide(L)'
;DNSAGVKVLSLDEMKEVKGGYRFQRDSAFDYNAGSLSSYGYIVLNDNDYSGYKHGEVSKQLGYSSNGYIVAKYRYVNNQKDYYLQYFSSKYGSGTNIWAYVGSPAYEILRQFQNRY
;
A
#
# COMPACT_ATOMS: atom_id res chain seq x y z
N ASP A 1 -5.27 -21.88 -17.05
CA ASP A 1 -5.28 -21.40 -17.07
C ASP A 1 -5.53 -21.08 -17.17
N ASN A 2 -5.37 -21.37 -16.93
CA ASN A 2 -5.44 -20.83 -16.91
C ASN A 2 -5.63 -20.73 -16.90
N SER A 3 -5.71 -21.16 -16.63
CA SER A 3 -5.67 -20.71 -16.57
C SER A 3 -5.72 -20.50 -16.62
N ALA A 4 -5.82 -21.18 -16.27
CA ALA A 4 -5.59 -20.56 -16.18
C ALA A 4 -5.64 -20.01 -16.17
N GLY A 5 -5.62 -20.59 -16.44
CA GLY A 5 -5.56 -19.70 -16.30
C GLY A 5 -5.50 -19.23 -16.10
N VAL A 6 -5.67 -19.34 -15.62
CA VAL A 6 -5.41 -18.49 -15.31
C VAL A 6 -4.96 -18.03 -15.27
N LYS A 7 -4.92 -18.29 -15.14
CA LYS A 7 -4.35 -17.41 -15.15
C LYS A 7 -3.93 -16.86 -15.27
N VAL A 8 -4.06 -17.26 -15.44
CA VAL A 8 -3.50 -16.37 -15.61
C VAL A 8 -3.26 -15.55 -15.73
N LEU A 9 -3.24 -15.30 -15.77
CA LEU A 9 -2.85 -14.18 -15.90
C LEU A 9 -2.40 -13.81 -15.65
N SER A 10 -2.32 -14.07 -15.64
CA SER A 10 -1.83 -13.34 -15.49
C SER A 10 -1.06 -13.00 -15.44
N LEU A 11 -0.81 -13.18 -15.64
CA LEU A 11 -0.11 -12.59 -15.67
C LEU A 11 0.39 -11.93 -15.99
N ASP A 12 0.45 -11.94 -16.30
CA ASP A 12 0.58 -11.12 -16.71
C ASP A 12 0.34 -10.40 -16.69
N GLU A 13 -0.05 -10.38 -16.62
CA GLU A 13 -0.40 -9.56 -16.44
C GLU A 13 -0.16 -9.05 -15.91
N MET A 14 -0.12 -9.28 -15.66
CA MET A 14 0.18 -8.66 -15.03
C MET A 14 1.09 -8.28 -15.29
N LYS A 15 1.48 -8.10 -15.90
CA LYS A 15 2.12 -7.48 -16.09
C LYS A 15 2.29 -6.81 -16.16
N GLU A 16 2.01 -6.71 -16.34
CA GLU A 16 2.00 -5.86 -16.25
C GLU A 16 1.84 -5.41 -15.65
N VAL A 17 1.64 -6.17 -15.29
CA VAL A 17 1.36 -5.57 -14.59
C VAL A 17 2.01 -4.76 -14.41
N LYS A 18 2.02 -4.53 -14.81
CA LYS A 18 2.63 -3.58 -14.51
C LYS A 18 2.55 -3.13 -13.30
N GLY A 19 3.23 -2.79 -12.91
CA GLY A 19 3.02 -2.11 -11.76
C GLY A 19 2.95 -2.84 -10.49
N GLY A 20 3.99 -3.46 -10.14
CA GLY A 20 4.14 -3.87 -8.76
C GLY A 20 4.47 -2.67 -7.90
N TYR A 21 4.36 -2.85 -6.59
CA TYR A 21 4.69 -1.82 -5.61
C TYR A 21 5.74 -2.36 -4.66
N ARG A 22 6.53 -1.42 -4.11
CA ARG A 22 7.47 -1.71 -3.04
C ARG A 22 6.94 -1.15 -1.74
N PHE A 23 7.25 -1.79 -0.64
CA PHE A 23 6.80 -1.36 0.67
C PHE A 23 8.02 -1.14 1.55
N GLN A 24 8.23 0.12 1.95
CA GLN A 24 9.39 0.48 2.76
C GLN A 24 8.95 0.75 4.19
N ARG A 25 9.44 -0.06 5.10
CA ARG A 25 9.10 0.08 6.53
C ARG A 25 9.56 1.44 7.05
N ASP A 26 8.65 2.18 7.66
CA ASP A 26 8.98 3.47 8.26
C ASP A 26 8.14 3.67 9.52
N SER A 27 8.79 3.63 10.66
CA SER A 27 8.13 3.72 11.95
C SER A 27 7.52 5.11 12.21
N ALA A 28 7.89 6.11 11.43
CA ALA A 28 7.30 7.45 11.59
C ALA A 28 5.80 7.45 11.32
N PHE A 29 5.31 6.45 10.58
CA PHE A 29 3.89 6.33 10.25
C PHE A 29 3.13 5.38 11.16
N ASP A 30 3.81 4.78 12.13
CA ASP A 30 3.16 3.87 13.06
C ASP A 30 2.22 4.63 13.99
N TYR A 31 1.20 3.93 14.44
CA TYR A 31 0.34 4.42 15.49
C TYR A 31 0.44 3.44 16.66
N ASN A 32 0.76 3.96 17.82
CA ASN A 32 0.90 3.15 19.04
C ASN A 32 0.09 3.78 20.16
N ALA A 33 -0.98 3.11 20.55
CA ALA A 33 -1.83 3.55 21.64
C ALA A 33 -2.32 2.33 22.41
N GLY A 34 -1.53 1.91 23.38
CA GLY A 34 -1.84 0.72 24.14
C GLY A 34 -1.87 -0.52 23.24
N SER A 35 -3.03 -1.16 23.18
CA SER A 35 -3.20 -2.39 22.38
C SER A 35 -3.47 -2.13 20.90
N LEU A 36 -3.53 -0.86 20.48
CA LEU A 36 -3.88 -0.50 19.11
C LEU A 36 -2.65 -0.10 18.29
N SER A 37 -1.57 -0.85 18.44
CA SER A 37 -0.36 -0.58 17.66
C SER A 37 -0.56 -0.96 16.20
N SER A 38 -0.09 -0.09 15.30
CA SER A 38 -0.07 -0.37 13.87
C SER A 38 1.33 -0.12 13.32
N TYR A 39 1.63 -0.77 12.21
CA TYR A 39 2.96 -0.75 11.59
C TYR A 39 2.83 -0.24 10.17
N GLY A 40 3.55 0.84 9.85
CA GLY A 40 3.43 1.54 8.59
C GLY A 40 4.54 1.24 7.61
N TYR A 41 4.18 1.16 6.33
CA TYR A 41 5.11 0.98 5.23
C TYR A 41 4.77 1.99 4.15
N ILE A 42 5.77 2.78 3.72
CA ILE A 42 5.58 3.70 2.61
C ILE A 42 5.40 2.89 1.33
N VAL A 43 4.36 3.20 0.56
CA VAL A 43 4.11 2.54 -0.72
C VAL A 43 4.86 3.28 -1.81
N LEU A 44 5.68 2.57 -2.55
CA LEU A 44 6.50 3.11 -3.63
C LEU A 44 6.23 2.32 -4.90
N ASN A 45 6.50 2.92 -6.05
CA ASN A 45 6.53 2.16 -7.29
C ASN A 45 7.69 1.15 -7.23
N ASP A 46 7.56 0.04 -7.93
CA ASP A 46 8.54 -1.05 -7.83
C ASP A 46 9.92 -0.67 -8.35
N ASN A 47 10.01 0.39 -9.15
CA ASN A 47 11.29 0.88 -9.66
C ASN A 47 11.86 2.04 -8.85
N ASP A 48 11.22 2.44 -7.76
CA ASP A 48 11.71 3.51 -6.90
C ASP A 48 12.52 2.94 -5.75
N TYR A 49 13.81 2.75 -5.97
CA TYR A 49 14.71 2.23 -4.94
C TYR A 49 15.24 3.32 -4.01
N SER A 50 15.01 4.61 -4.37
CA SER A 50 15.48 5.72 -3.55
C SER A 50 14.51 6.03 -2.40
N GLY A 51 13.23 5.77 -2.61
CA GLY A 51 12.19 6.17 -1.67
C GLY A 51 11.78 7.63 -1.80
N TYR A 52 12.39 8.38 -2.73
CA TYR A 52 12.09 9.81 -2.87
C TYR A 52 10.92 10.10 -3.80
N LYS A 53 10.42 9.07 -4.51
CA LYS A 53 9.32 9.26 -5.46
C LYS A 53 7.98 8.77 -4.90
N HIS A 54 7.83 8.82 -3.58
CA HIS A 54 6.60 8.40 -2.92
C HIS A 54 5.39 9.20 -3.41
N GLY A 55 5.59 10.44 -3.79
CA GLY A 55 4.51 11.29 -4.29
C GLY A 55 3.91 10.79 -5.60
N GLU A 56 4.64 10.00 -6.39
CA GLU A 56 4.07 9.42 -7.61
C GLU A 56 2.92 8.48 -7.29
N VAL A 57 3.06 7.66 -6.24
CA VAL A 57 1.99 6.77 -5.81
C VAL A 57 0.83 7.58 -5.25
N SER A 58 1.14 8.62 -4.48
CA SER A 58 0.12 9.52 -3.96
C SER A 58 -0.72 10.12 -5.09
N LYS A 59 -0.06 10.57 -6.17
CA LYS A 59 -0.77 11.11 -7.33
C LYS A 59 -1.63 10.06 -8.02
N GLN A 60 -1.17 8.83 -8.09
CA GLN A 60 -1.94 7.76 -8.72
C GLN A 60 -3.29 7.57 -8.03
N LEU A 61 -3.36 7.85 -6.74
CA LEU A 61 -4.57 7.71 -5.97
C LEU A 61 -5.37 9.01 -5.85
N GLY A 62 -4.92 10.07 -6.54
CA GLY A 62 -5.65 11.34 -6.58
C GLY A 62 -5.30 12.32 -5.48
N TYR A 63 -4.17 12.12 -4.81
CA TYR A 63 -3.71 13.00 -3.73
C TYR A 63 -2.55 13.88 -4.20
N SER A 64 -2.00 14.67 -3.27
CA SER A 64 -0.90 15.58 -3.56
C SER A 64 0.36 14.82 -3.98
N SER A 65 1.12 15.40 -4.92
CA SER A 65 2.38 14.82 -5.38
C SER A 65 3.49 14.87 -4.33
N ASN A 66 3.25 15.51 -3.18
CA ASN A 66 4.21 15.57 -2.07
C ASN A 66 3.83 14.64 -0.93
N GLY A 67 2.70 13.94 -1.04
CA GLY A 67 2.21 13.11 0.03
C GLY A 67 2.75 11.71 0.02
N TYR A 68 2.31 10.94 1.00
CA TYR A 68 2.71 9.54 1.18
C TYR A 68 1.46 8.66 1.19
N ILE A 69 1.53 7.57 0.47
CA ILE A 69 0.55 6.49 0.63
C ILE A 69 1.21 5.46 1.53
N VAL A 70 0.54 5.12 2.62
CA VAL A 70 1.10 4.24 3.65
C VAL A 70 0.20 3.03 3.79
N ALA A 71 0.77 1.85 3.62
CA ALA A 71 0.08 0.59 3.89
C ALA A 71 0.38 0.20 5.32
N LYS A 72 -0.65 -0.22 6.03
CA LYS A 72 -0.51 -0.55 7.45
C LYS A 72 -1.20 -1.86 7.77
N TYR A 73 -0.74 -2.51 8.83
CA TYR A 73 -1.49 -3.58 9.45
C TYR A 73 -1.49 -3.38 10.97
N ARG A 74 -2.52 -3.89 11.59
CA ARG A 74 -2.63 -3.95 13.06
C ARG A 74 -3.25 -5.29 13.41
N TYR A 75 -3.11 -5.67 14.65
CA TYR A 75 -3.69 -6.93 15.11
C TYR A 75 -5.02 -6.65 15.80
N VAL A 76 -6.06 -7.32 15.31
CA VAL A 76 -7.40 -7.29 15.89
C VAL A 76 -7.81 -8.74 16.12
N ASN A 77 -8.02 -9.12 17.38
CA ASN A 77 -8.39 -10.48 17.75
C ASN A 77 -7.41 -11.52 17.19
N ASN A 78 -6.10 -11.22 17.28
CA ASN A 78 -5.01 -12.08 16.80
C ASN A 78 -4.97 -12.24 15.29
N GLN A 79 -5.67 -11.40 14.53
CA GLN A 79 -5.63 -11.38 13.07
C GLN A 79 -5.13 -10.04 12.60
N LYS A 80 -4.41 -10.06 11.48
CA LYS A 80 -3.95 -8.81 10.87
C LYS A 80 -5.11 -8.14 10.15
N ASP A 81 -5.28 -6.86 10.43
CA ASP A 81 -6.22 -6.00 9.75
C ASP A 81 -5.41 -5.04 8.89
N TYR A 82 -5.57 -5.12 7.58
CA TYR A 82 -4.76 -4.37 6.61
C TYR A 82 -5.56 -3.17 6.10
N TYR A 83 -4.88 -2.02 5.97
CA TYR A 83 -5.54 -0.82 5.46
C TYR A 83 -4.52 0.15 4.88
N LEU A 84 -5.01 1.16 4.15
CA LEU A 84 -4.18 2.19 3.56
C LEU A 84 -4.56 3.54 4.15
N GLN A 85 -3.56 4.41 4.24
CA GLN A 85 -3.77 5.79 4.67
C GLN A 85 -2.96 6.74 3.80
N TYR A 86 -3.45 7.97 3.69
CA TYR A 86 -2.74 9.06 3.06
C TYR A 86 -2.19 9.98 4.16
N PHE A 87 -0.93 10.37 4.01
CA PHE A 87 -0.28 11.34 4.89
C PHE A 87 0.27 12.48 4.06
N SER A 88 -0.06 13.72 4.42
CA SER A 88 0.50 14.89 3.75
C SER A 88 1.93 15.17 4.20
N SER A 89 2.32 14.67 5.37
CA SER A 89 3.68 14.80 5.89
C SER A 89 4.00 13.61 6.79
N LYS A 90 5.29 13.39 7.00
CA LYS A 90 5.77 12.19 7.70
C LYS A 90 5.27 12.07 9.13
N TYR A 91 5.11 13.17 9.82
CA TYR A 91 4.66 13.17 11.22
C TYR A 91 3.27 13.74 11.39
N GLY A 92 2.51 13.82 10.29
CA GLY A 92 1.16 14.35 10.32
C GLY A 92 0.13 13.28 10.65
N SER A 93 -1.13 13.66 10.49
CA SER A 93 -2.26 12.74 10.69
C SER A 93 -2.56 11.99 9.40
N GLY A 94 -2.93 10.71 9.54
CA GLY A 94 -3.31 9.90 8.40
C GLY A 94 -4.80 9.97 8.13
N THR A 95 -5.15 9.86 6.85
CA THR A 95 -6.53 9.78 6.40
C THR A 95 -6.76 8.41 5.77
N ASN A 96 -7.77 7.69 6.21
CA ASN A 96 -8.05 6.36 5.67
C ASN A 96 -8.45 6.46 4.20
N ILE A 97 -7.99 5.48 3.42
CA ILE A 97 -8.29 5.39 2.00
C ILE A 97 -9.20 4.18 1.78
N TRP A 98 -10.31 4.41 1.09
CA TRP A 98 -11.20 3.33 0.71
C TRP A 98 -10.56 2.55 -0.45
N ALA A 99 -10.27 1.28 -0.23
CA ALA A 99 -9.67 0.40 -1.23
C ALA A 99 -10.73 -0.50 -1.84
N TYR A 100 -11.59 0.08 -2.69
CA TYR A 100 -12.65 -0.69 -3.33
C TYR A 100 -12.13 -1.45 -4.56
N VAL A 101 -12.80 -2.55 -4.87
CA VAL A 101 -12.41 -3.43 -5.98
C VAL A 101 -12.34 -2.62 -7.28
N GLY A 102 -11.23 -2.77 -8.00
CA GLY A 102 -10.99 -2.05 -9.25
C GLY A 102 -10.24 -0.75 -9.10
N SER A 103 -10.02 -0.28 -7.86
CA SER A 103 -9.25 0.95 -7.64
C SER A 103 -7.75 0.66 -7.54
N PRO A 104 -6.90 1.67 -7.80
CA PRO A 104 -5.46 1.51 -7.55
C PRO A 104 -5.16 1.17 -6.09
N ALA A 105 -5.93 1.73 -5.15
CA ALA A 105 -5.75 1.44 -3.73
C ALA A 105 -6.00 -0.03 -3.42
N TYR A 106 -7.00 -0.63 -4.06
CA TYR A 106 -7.29 -2.04 -3.88
C TYR A 106 -6.11 -2.92 -4.31
N GLU A 107 -5.51 -2.61 -5.45
CA GLU A 107 -4.38 -3.37 -5.97
C GLU A 107 -3.17 -3.24 -5.05
N ILE A 108 -2.92 -2.04 -4.53
CA ILE A 108 -1.84 -1.81 -3.57
C ILE A 108 -2.07 -2.66 -2.32
N LEU A 109 -3.28 -2.60 -1.77
CA LEU A 109 -3.60 -3.31 -0.55
C LEU A 109 -3.49 -4.82 -0.73
N ARG A 110 -3.94 -5.33 -1.88
CA ARG A 110 -3.85 -6.75 -2.20
C ARG A 110 -2.39 -7.21 -2.24
N GLN A 111 -1.51 -6.43 -2.86
CA GLN A 111 -0.08 -6.76 -2.90
C GLN A 111 0.54 -6.72 -1.51
N PHE A 112 0.13 -5.76 -0.69
CA PHE A 112 0.62 -5.65 0.67
C PHE A 112 0.20 -6.87 1.49
N GLN A 113 -1.06 -7.28 1.40
CA GLN A 113 -1.57 -8.45 2.10
C GLN A 113 -0.83 -9.72 1.70
N ASN A 114 -0.43 -9.82 0.44
CA ASN A 114 0.28 -11.01 -0.06
C ASN A 114 1.71 -11.09 0.47
N ARG A 115 2.29 -9.97 0.91
CA ARG A 115 3.67 -9.95 1.40
C ARG A 115 3.74 -9.96 2.93
N TYR A 116 2.76 -9.43 3.59
CA TYR A 116 2.76 -9.25 5.03
C TYR A 116 1.51 -9.80 5.67
#